data_0b2ff585fc4e88f1a93c61156846218e
#
_entry.id   0b2ff585fc4e88f1a93c61156846218e
#
_cell.length_a   1.000
_cell.length_b   1.000
_cell.length_c   1.000
_cell.angle_alpha   90.00
_cell.angle_beta   90.00
_cell.angle_gamma   90.00
#
_symmetry.space_group_name_H-M   'P 1'
#
loop_
_entity.id
_entity.type
_entity.pdbx_description
1 polymer ?
#
loop_
_entity_poly.entity_id
_entity_poly.type
_entity_poly.pdbx_seq_one_letter_code
_entity_poly.pdbx_strand_id
1 'polypeptide(L)'
;MRRNCAVLVTHRMDRAFIRYLRYLKEEITDVMDFAILYDCHAQDLDPADYPDLKFHLFDSGAIKGFFHGGNRRIPNPLLPLLEFAREEAYEHYLVMEGDLVFTGEWRTFARKMNGLACDYVHIASDVLGDPRHWPVDFTKDSPFPHLYFAWCHLFYAGRRFLEDVETFMKENNTIYYEFLLPSMAYNRGYYVRQFENFGYRFQVSWGPPEVYERKYLEQREENTFYHPVKNSSLIKYQ
;
A
#
# COMPACT_ATOMS: atom_id res chain seq x y z
N MET A 1 4.88 21.43 -12.37
CA MET A 1 4.55 20.76 -11.10
C MET A 1 4.53 19.27 -11.40
N ARG A 2 5.33 18.47 -10.73
CA ARG A 2 5.25 17.01 -10.88
C ARG A 2 3.94 16.56 -10.24
N ARG A 3 3.20 15.72 -10.92
CA ARG A 3 1.94 15.15 -10.40
C ARG A 3 2.25 14.15 -9.27
N ASN A 4 1.28 13.83 -8.45
CA ASN A 4 1.29 12.69 -7.57
C ASN A 4 0.88 11.43 -8.34
N CYS A 5 1.21 10.24 -7.81
CA CYS A 5 0.86 8.98 -8.44
C CYS A 5 0.13 8.06 -7.47
N ALA A 6 -0.97 7.47 -7.90
CA ALA A 6 -1.55 6.31 -7.25
C ALA A 6 -0.89 5.05 -7.80
N VAL A 7 -0.40 4.21 -6.89
CA VAL A 7 0.37 3.00 -7.20
C VAL A 7 -0.36 1.80 -6.62
N LEU A 8 -0.83 0.91 -7.48
CA LEU A 8 -1.47 -0.33 -7.06
C LEU A 8 -0.48 -1.48 -7.18
N VAL A 9 -0.26 -2.23 -6.09
CA VAL A 9 0.66 -3.38 -6.06
C VAL A 9 -0.15 -4.66 -6.12
N THR A 10 0.17 -5.54 -7.08
CA THR A 10 -0.59 -6.78 -7.28
C THR A 10 0.22 -7.86 -7.99
N HIS A 11 -0.22 -9.13 -7.84
CA HIS A 11 0.23 -10.29 -8.60
C HIS A 11 -0.95 -10.93 -9.38
N ARG A 12 -2.10 -10.24 -9.46
CA ARG A 12 -3.35 -10.80 -9.99
C ARG A 12 -3.74 -10.12 -11.28
N MET A 13 -4.17 -10.94 -12.25
CA MET A 13 -4.61 -10.47 -13.57
C MET A 13 -5.82 -11.27 -14.11
N ASP A 14 -6.73 -11.68 -13.21
CA ASP A 14 -7.99 -12.27 -13.68
C ASP A 14 -8.90 -11.22 -14.37
N ARG A 15 -9.81 -11.69 -15.22
CA ARG A 15 -10.66 -10.82 -16.04
C ARG A 15 -11.50 -9.82 -15.23
N ALA A 16 -11.94 -10.21 -14.03
CA ALA A 16 -12.72 -9.32 -13.17
C ALA A 16 -11.82 -8.23 -12.57
N PHE A 17 -10.60 -8.61 -12.18
CA PHE A 17 -9.61 -7.69 -11.66
C PHE A 17 -9.13 -6.66 -12.71
N ILE A 18 -8.91 -7.09 -13.95
CA ILE A 18 -8.57 -6.16 -15.05
C ILE A 18 -9.66 -5.09 -15.23
N ARG A 19 -10.96 -5.47 -15.15
CA ARG A 19 -12.05 -4.47 -15.17
C ARG A 19 -11.96 -3.50 -14.00
N TYR A 20 -11.60 -4.00 -12.81
CA TYR A 20 -11.41 -3.14 -11.65
C TYR A 20 -10.24 -2.16 -11.82
N LEU A 21 -9.10 -2.62 -12.36
CA LEU A 21 -7.96 -1.74 -12.68
C LEU A 21 -8.35 -0.62 -13.65
N ARG A 22 -9.14 -0.92 -14.67
CA ARG A 22 -9.62 0.08 -15.63
C ARG A 22 -10.56 1.09 -14.97
N TYR A 23 -11.47 0.62 -14.14
CA TYR A 23 -12.33 1.49 -13.35
C TYR A 23 -11.50 2.41 -12.43
N LEU A 24 -10.54 1.89 -11.67
CA LEU A 24 -9.65 2.70 -10.84
C LEU A 24 -8.89 3.74 -11.65
N LYS A 25 -8.36 3.35 -12.80
CA LYS A 25 -7.69 4.28 -13.70
C LYS A 25 -8.61 5.42 -14.12
N GLU A 26 -9.84 5.15 -14.58
CA GLU A 26 -10.81 6.17 -14.99
C GLU A 26 -11.14 7.14 -13.84
N GLU A 27 -11.29 6.62 -12.64
CA GLU A 27 -11.60 7.43 -11.46
C GLU A 27 -10.43 8.29 -10.96
N ILE A 28 -9.19 7.84 -11.15
CA ILE A 28 -8.01 8.44 -10.53
C ILE A 28 -7.25 9.37 -11.49
N THR A 29 -7.18 9.06 -12.79
CA THR A 29 -6.24 9.74 -13.70
C THR A 29 -6.53 11.21 -13.97
N ASP A 30 -7.73 11.69 -13.72
CA ASP A 30 -8.05 13.13 -13.78
C ASP A 30 -7.38 13.92 -12.63
N VAL A 31 -6.96 13.23 -11.57
CA VAL A 31 -6.46 13.83 -10.32
C VAL A 31 -4.97 13.62 -10.14
N MET A 32 -4.50 12.38 -10.33
CA MET A 32 -3.10 11.98 -10.21
C MET A 32 -2.80 10.87 -11.20
N ASP A 33 -1.54 10.62 -11.52
CA ASP A 33 -1.18 9.51 -12.39
C ASP A 33 -1.52 8.17 -11.72
N PHE A 34 -1.73 7.13 -12.52
CA PHE A 34 -2.03 5.78 -12.02
C PHE A 34 -1.05 4.78 -12.62
N ALA A 35 -0.41 3.99 -11.77
CA ALA A 35 0.54 2.95 -12.17
C ALA A 35 0.27 1.64 -11.41
N ILE A 36 0.65 0.53 -12.01
CA ILE A 36 0.49 -0.81 -11.46
C ILE A 36 1.88 -1.44 -11.30
N LEU A 37 2.26 -1.76 -10.07
CA LEU A 37 3.43 -2.58 -9.78
C LEU A 37 2.97 -4.04 -9.78
N TYR A 38 3.37 -4.78 -10.82
CA TYR A 38 2.94 -6.15 -11.00
C TYR A 38 4.06 -7.12 -10.68
N ASP A 39 3.80 -8.02 -9.71
CA ASP A 39 4.70 -9.13 -9.38
C ASP A 39 4.52 -10.26 -10.39
N CYS A 40 5.48 -10.43 -11.25
CA CYS A 40 5.49 -11.48 -12.29
C CYS A 40 6.04 -12.83 -11.78
N HIS A 41 6.39 -12.95 -10.49
CA HIS A 41 6.95 -14.19 -9.93
C HIS A 41 6.03 -15.41 -10.10
N ALA A 42 4.74 -15.22 -9.90
CA ALA A 42 3.76 -16.30 -9.98
C ALA A 42 3.14 -16.46 -11.36
N GLN A 43 3.10 -15.41 -12.15
CA GLN A 43 2.49 -15.41 -13.49
C GLN A 43 3.13 -14.34 -14.36
N ASP A 44 3.66 -14.74 -15.51
CA ASP A 44 4.15 -13.80 -16.51
C ASP A 44 3.03 -12.92 -17.06
N LEU A 45 3.38 -11.67 -17.33
CA LEU A 45 2.50 -10.69 -17.95
C LEU A 45 3.23 -10.00 -19.08
N ASP A 46 2.61 -9.95 -20.26
CA ASP A 46 3.04 -9.04 -21.32
C ASP A 46 2.22 -7.73 -21.22
N PRO A 47 2.84 -6.59 -20.86
CA PRO A 47 2.15 -5.30 -20.82
C PRO A 47 1.52 -4.89 -22.16
N ALA A 48 2.01 -5.42 -23.28
CA ALA A 48 1.44 -5.14 -24.60
C ALA A 48 0.01 -5.67 -24.79
N ASP A 49 -0.39 -6.67 -24.01
CA ASP A 49 -1.78 -7.17 -23.99
C ASP A 49 -2.77 -6.16 -23.36
N TYR A 50 -2.24 -5.17 -22.63
CA TYR A 50 -3.02 -4.17 -21.88
C TYR A 50 -2.49 -2.75 -22.12
N PRO A 51 -2.50 -2.25 -23.38
CA PRO A 51 -1.86 -0.98 -23.74
C PRO A 51 -2.49 0.25 -23.09
N ASP A 52 -3.68 0.07 -22.53
CA ASP A 52 -4.39 1.10 -21.78
C ASP A 52 -3.97 1.19 -20.30
N LEU A 53 -3.17 0.27 -19.78
CA LEU A 53 -2.70 0.24 -18.38
C LEU A 53 -1.18 0.46 -18.32
N LYS A 54 -0.71 1.24 -17.33
CA LYS A 54 0.72 1.47 -17.11
C LYS A 54 1.24 0.47 -16.08
N PHE A 55 2.03 -0.51 -16.54
CA PHE A 55 2.67 -1.51 -15.69
C PHE A 55 4.14 -1.21 -15.46
N HIS A 56 4.59 -1.49 -14.24
CA HIS A 56 5.97 -1.72 -13.86
C HIS A 56 6.08 -3.14 -13.34
N LEU A 57 6.89 -3.96 -14.01
CA LEU A 57 7.05 -5.37 -13.67
C LEU A 57 8.17 -5.52 -12.64
N PHE A 58 7.97 -6.37 -11.65
CA PHE A 58 9.00 -6.81 -10.73
C PHE A 58 8.85 -8.31 -10.43
N ASP A 59 9.92 -8.96 -10.03
CA ASP A 59 9.90 -10.36 -9.61
C ASP A 59 10.28 -10.44 -8.12
N SER A 60 9.29 -10.70 -7.27
CA SER A 60 9.51 -10.83 -5.82
C SER A 60 10.44 -12.00 -5.46
N GLY A 61 10.55 -13.01 -6.31
CA GLY A 61 11.48 -14.12 -6.13
C GLY A 61 12.94 -13.73 -6.38
N ALA A 62 13.19 -12.73 -7.21
CA ALA A 62 14.51 -12.22 -7.55
C ALA A 62 15.00 -11.15 -6.57
N ILE A 63 14.12 -10.50 -5.82
CA ILE A 63 14.50 -9.44 -4.90
C ILE A 63 15.26 -10.03 -3.71
N LYS A 64 16.56 -9.76 -3.67
CA LYS A 64 17.44 -10.20 -2.59
C LYS A 64 17.38 -9.20 -1.43
N GLY A 65 17.52 -9.70 -0.20
CA GLY A 65 17.63 -8.85 1.00
C GLY A 65 16.31 -8.41 1.59
N PHE A 66 15.19 -8.85 1.06
CA PHE A 66 13.97 -8.84 1.77
C PHE A 66 14.07 -9.81 2.89
N PHE A 67 13.97 -9.26 4.04
CA PHE A 67 14.02 -9.98 5.20
C PHE A 67 12.82 -9.84 5.94
N HIS A 68 12.68 -10.81 6.70
CA HIS A 68 11.75 -10.81 7.77
C HIS A 68 12.22 -11.72 8.82
N GLY A 69 11.93 -11.40 10.01
CA GLY A 69 12.16 -12.23 11.15
C GLY A 69 11.71 -13.65 10.91
N GLY A 70 12.58 -14.59 11.19
CA GLY A 70 12.36 -16.00 10.86
C GLY A 70 12.53 -16.29 9.35
N ASN A 71 12.37 -17.53 8.96
CA ASN A 71 12.65 -18.01 7.60
C ASN A 71 11.57 -17.68 6.54
N ARG A 72 10.75 -16.63 6.72
CA ARG A 72 9.67 -16.29 5.80
C ARG A 72 9.99 -15.02 5.05
N ARG A 73 10.20 -15.13 3.73
CA ARG A 73 10.12 -14.01 2.82
C ARG A 73 8.66 -13.62 2.67
N ILE A 74 8.26 -12.49 3.24
CA ILE A 74 6.97 -11.92 2.94
C ILE A 74 7.19 -10.92 1.82
N PRO A 75 6.55 -11.07 0.65
CA PRO A 75 6.58 -10.08 -0.39
C PRO A 75 6.16 -8.74 0.20
N ASN A 76 7.02 -7.76 0.05
CA ASN A 76 6.81 -6.47 0.66
C ASN A 76 6.68 -5.45 -0.48
N PRO A 77 5.57 -4.73 -0.58
CA PRO A 77 5.36 -3.75 -1.64
C PRO A 77 6.33 -2.58 -1.60
N LEU A 78 7.08 -2.44 -0.52
CA LEU A 78 7.96 -1.28 -0.33
C LEU A 78 9.15 -1.25 -1.30
N LEU A 79 9.84 -2.39 -1.55
CA LEU A 79 11.02 -2.34 -2.43
C LEU A 79 10.69 -2.07 -3.89
N PRO A 80 9.70 -2.71 -4.52
CA PRO A 80 9.30 -2.33 -5.87
C PRO A 80 8.79 -0.89 -5.92
N LEU A 81 8.17 -0.39 -4.85
CA LEU A 81 7.80 1.02 -4.75
C LEU A 81 9.02 1.95 -4.73
N LEU A 82 10.07 1.62 -3.95
CA LEU A 82 11.29 2.43 -3.89
C LEU A 82 12.03 2.44 -5.24
N GLU A 83 12.04 1.31 -5.95
CA GLU A 83 12.58 1.22 -7.30
C GLU A 83 11.78 2.10 -8.27
N PHE A 84 10.46 1.96 -8.29
CA PHE A 84 9.57 2.80 -9.06
C PHE A 84 9.74 4.29 -8.75
N ALA A 85 9.88 4.66 -7.48
CA ALA A 85 10.04 6.06 -7.06
C ALA A 85 11.38 6.69 -7.48
N ARG A 86 12.40 5.88 -7.74
CA ARG A 86 13.68 6.35 -8.32
C ARG A 86 13.55 6.64 -9.82
N GLU A 87 12.78 5.80 -10.53
CA GLU A 87 12.58 5.94 -11.97
C GLU A 87 11.56 7.03 -12.29
N GLU A 88 10.46 7.05 -11.54
CA GLU A 88 9.31 7.93 -11.76
C GLU A 88 9.15 8.90 -10.59
N ALA A 89 9.79 10.05 -10.72
CA ALA A 89 9.92 11.02 -9.64
C ALA A 89 8.66 11.88 -9.43
N TYR A 90 7.66 11.35 -8.77
CA TYR A 90 6.49 12.08 -8.28
C TYR A 90 6.77 12.79 -6.95
N GLU A 91 5.92 13.74 -6.57
CA GLU A 91 6.01 14.40 -5.25
C GLU A 91 5.48 13.50 -4.13
N HIS A 92 4.40 12.78 -4.41
CA HIS A 92 3.81 11.82 -3.47
C HIS A 92 3.28 10.59 -4.20
N TYR A 93 3.17 9.51 -3.44
CA TYR A 93 2.66 8.22 -3.87
C TYR A 93 1.51 7.79 -2.96
N LEU A 94 0.34 7.52 -3.55
CA LEU A 94 -0.76 6.84 -2.89
C LEU A 94 -0.65 5.35 -3.21
N VAL A 95 -0.20 4.56 -2.26
CA VAL A 95 0.09 3.14 -2.46
C VAL A 95 -1.04 2.29 -1.91
N MET A 96 -1.50 1.32 -2.70
CA MET A 96 -2.58 0.42 -2.34
C MET A 96 -2.32 -1.02 -2.80
N GLU A 97 -2.74 -1.99 -2.00
CA GLU A 97 -2.71 -3.40 -2.39
C GLU A 97 -3.89 -3.77 -3.29
N GLY A 98 -3.69 -4.72 -4.21
CA GLY A 98 -4.68 -5.08 -5.23
C GLY A 98 -5.93 -5.76 -4.70
N ASP A 99 -5.94 -6.23 -3.47
CA ASP A 99 -7.10 -6.81 -2.79
C ASP A 99 -7.73 -5.86 -1.74
N LEU A 100 -7.38 -4.58 -1.82
CA LEU A 100 -8.07 -3.51 -1.11
C LEU A 100 -9.26 -3.01 -1.93
N VAL A 101 -10.44 -2.97 -1.33
CA VAL A 101 -11.67 -2.47 -1.97
C VAL A 101 -12.26 -1.32 -1.17
N PHE A 102 -12.72 -0.29 -1.85
CA PHE A 102 -13.30 0.91 -1.27
C PHE A 102 -14.78 1.05 -1.66
N THR A 103 -15.62 1.43 -0.70
CA THR A 103 -17.08 1.63 -0.89
C THR A 103 -17.50 3.08 -1.12
N GLY A 104 -16.54 4.01 -1.12
CA GLY A 104 -16.76 5.41 -1.47
C GLY A 104 -16.28 5.72 -2.90
N GLU A 105 -16.30 6.98 -3.26
CA GLU A 105 -15.86 7.48 -4.56
C GLU A 105 -14.34 7.63 -4.63
N TRP A 106 -13.68 6.83 -5.46
CA TRP A 106 -12.22 6.88 -5.65
C TRP A 106 -11.71 8.24 -6.12
N ARG A 107 -12.44 8.92 -7.00
CA ARG A 107 -12.08 10.26 -7.49
C ARG A 107 -12.06 11.29 -6.37
N THR A 108 -13.04 11.26 -5.49
CA THR A 108 -13.12 12.15 -4.32
C THR A 108 -12.00 11.84 -3.33
N PHE A 109 -11.73 10.56 -3.07
CA PHE A 109 -10.61 10.13 -2.24
C PHE A 109 -9.26 10.57 -2.81
N ALA A 110 -8.99 10.28 -4.08
CA ALA A 110 -7.75 10.67 -4.76
C ALA A 110 -7.55 12.18 -4.76
N ARG A 111 -8.61 12.97 -5.02
CA ARG A 111 -8.56 14.43 -4.98
C ARG A 111 -8.19 14.95 -3.61
N LYS A 112 -8.74 14.34 -2.56
CA LYS A 112 -8.39 14.69 -1.17
C LYS A 112 -6.92 14.39 -0.86
N MET A 113 -6.43 13.22 -1.24
CA MET A 113 -5.02 12.85 -1.07
C MET A 113 -4.08 13.76 -1.87
N ASN A 114 -4.43 14.06 -3.12
CA ASN A 114 -3.62 14.93 -3.98
C ASN A 114 -3.45 16.36 -3.43
N GLY A 115 -4.36 16.81 -2.59
CA GLY A 115 -4.30 18.13 -1.93
C GLY A 115 -3.56 18.15 -0.59
N LEU A 116 -3.04 17.01 -0.11
CA LEU A 116 -2.38 16.95 1.19
C LEU A 116 -0.89 17.32 1.09
N ALA A 117 -0.43 18.13 2.05
CA ALA A 117 0.97 18.47 2.24
C ALA A 117 1.61 17.64 3.38
N CYS A 118 1.17 16.39 3.56
CA CYS A 118 1.69 15.49 4.58
C CYS A 118 2.86 14.67 4.04
N ASP A 119 3.83 14.36 4.89
CA ASP A 119 4.92 13.47 4.53
C ASP A 119 4.49 12.00 4.52
N TYR A 120 3.55 11.63 5.42
CA TYR A 120 3.04 10.27 5.53
C TYR A 120 1.60 10.25 6.05
N VAL A 121 0.73 9.46 5.39
CA VAL A 121 -0.62 9.16 5.86
C VAL A 121 -0.80 7.66 5.89
N HIS A 122 -1.34 7.14 6.98
CA HIS A 122 -1.53 5.71 7.20
C HIS A 122 -2.89 5.39 7.80
N ILE A 123 -3.23 4.10 7.80
CA ILE A 123 -4.40 3.57 8.52
C ILE A 123 -4.06 3.56 10.01
N ALA A 124 -4.96 4.09 10.83
CA ALA A 124 -4.81 4.02 12.28
C ALA A 124 -4.74 2.54 12.74
N SER A 125 -3.93 2.31 13.76
CA SER A 125 -3.85 1.00 14.40
C SER A 125 -4.10 1.16 15.88
N ASP A 126 -4.97 0.33 16.43
CA ASP A 126 -5.18 0.22 17.87
C ASP A 126 -4.00 -0.45 18.57
N VAL A 127 -3.08 -1.04 17.79
CA VAL A 127 -1.88 -1.71 18.29
C VAL A 127 -0.72 -0.74 18.27
N LEU A 128 -0.77 0.26 19.13
CA LEU A 128 0.38 1.11 19.40
C LEU A 128 1.41 0.28 20.17
N GLY A 129 2.45 -0.15 19.44
CA GLY A 129 3.72 -0.50 20.05
C GLY A 129 3.74 -1.60 21.11
N ASP A 130 2.72 -2.46 21.19
CA ASP A 130 2.78 -3.60 22.09
C ASP A 130 3.44 -4.80 21.38
N PRO A 131 4.75 -5.04 21.61
CA PRO A 131 5.47 -6.12 20.98
C PRO A 131 4.93 -7.51 21.35
N ARG A 132 4.02 -7.61 22.32
CA ARG A 132 3.45 -8.90 22.78
C ARG A 132 2.53 -9.54 21.74
N HIS A 133 2.01 -8.76 20.79
CA HIS A 133 1.08 -9.24 19.77
C HIS A 133 1.76 -9.63 18.45
N TRP A 134 3.06 -9.33 18.32
CA TRP A 134 3.79 -9.56 17.08
C TRP A 134 4.98 -10.46 17.29
N PRO A 135 5.38 -11.28 16.31
CA PRO A 135 6.62 -12.02 16.37
C PRO A 135 7.79 -11.05 16.65
N VAL A 136 8.54 -11.31 17.71
CA VAL A 136 9.72 -10.52 18.13
C VAL A 136 10.67 -10.27 16.97
N ASP A 137 10.71 -11.21 16.02
CA ASP A 137 11.55 -11.16 14.84
C ASP A 137 11.26 -9.99 13.89
N PHE A 138 10.06 -9.37 13.92
CA PHE A 138 9.72 -8.22 13.07
C PHE A 138 10.27 -6.89 13.57
N THR A 139 10.67 -6.84 14.83
CA THR A 139 11.09 -5.61 15.52
C THR A 139 12.44 -5.76 16.20
N LYS A 140 13.05 -6.94 16.08
CA LYS A 140 14.35 -7.23 16.70
C LYS A 140 15.40 -6.27 16.16
N ASP A 141 16.20 -5.76 17.07
CA ASP A 141 17.29 -4.83 16.77
C ASP A 141 16.83 -3.49 16.17
N SER A 142 15.57 -3.09 16.40
CA SER A 142 15.09 -1.80 15.97
C SER A 142 15.85 -0.65 16.63
N PRO A 143 16.41 0.30 15.86
CA PRO A 143 17.08 1.46 16.43
C PRO A 143 16.11 2.57 16.87
N PHE A 144 14.80 2.40 16.66
CA PHE A 144 13.81 3.39 17.05
C PHE A 144 13.51 3.32 18.54
N PRO A 145 13.51 4.45 19.26
CA PRO A 145 13.14 4.49 20.68
C PRO A 145 11.68 4.11 20.90
N HIS A 146 10.81 4.38 19.92
CA HIS A 146 9.40 4.01 19.97
C HIS A 146 9.03 3.27 18.70
N LEU A 147 8.36 2.11 18.84
CA LEU A 147 7.82 1.35 17.75
C LEU A 147 6.35 1.68 17.56
N TYR A 148 5.99 1.96 16.32
CA TYR A 148 4.62 2.19 15.88
C TYR A 148 4.27 1.13 14.83
N PHE A 149 3.01 0.74 14.82
CA PHE A 149 2.47 -0.16 13.80
C PHE A 149 1.39 0.57 13.00
N ALA A 150 1.32 0.30 11.70
CA ALA A 150 0.22 0.73 10.84
C ALA A 150 -0.08 -0.35 9.80
N TRP A 151 -1.35 -0.53 9.48
CA TRP A 151 -1.73 -1.36 8.34
C TRP A 151 -1.30 -0.66 7.06
N CYS A 152 -0.36 -1.25 6.33
CA CYS A 152 0.21 -0.66 5.10
C CYS A 152 -0.47 -1.16 3.80
N HIS A 153 -1.67 -1.73 3.88
CA HIS A 153 -2.48 -2.06 2.70
C HIS A 153 -2.91 -0.81 1.91
N LEU A 154 -2.88 0.33 2.58
CA LEU A 154 -3.05 1.66 2.01
C LEU A 154 -2.17 2.64 2.78
N PHE A 155 -1.37 3.43 2.06
CA PHE A 155 -0.65 4.55 2.63
C PHE A 155 -0.38 5.63 1.59
N TYR A 156 -0.13 6.85 2.05
CA TYR A 156 0.30 7.97 1.23
C TYR A 156 1.64 8.46 1.74
N ALA A 157 2.61 8.58 0.85
CA ALA A 157 4.00 8.89 1.24
C ALA A 157 4.61 9.95 0.31
N GLY A 158 5.22 10.95 0.92
CA GLY A 158 6.03 11.92 0.20
C GLY A 158 7.34 11.32 -0.31
N ARG A 159 7.82 11.79 -1.45
CA ARG A 159 9.07 11.33 -2.06
C ARG A 159 10.26 11.42 -1.09
N ARG A 160 10.45 12.56 -0.45
CA ARG A 160 11.53 12.76 0.52
C ARG A 160 11.48 11.71 1.65
N PHE A 161 10.29 11.40 2.15
CA PHE A 161 10.14 10.37 3.17
C PHE A 161 10.59 8.99 2.64
N LEU A 162 10.19 8.62 1.43
CA LEU A 162 10.62 7.35 0.81
C LEU A 162 12.14 7.29 0.54
N GLU A 163 12.76 8.38 0.12
CA GLU A 163 14.22 8.48 -0.07
C GLU A 163 14.95 8.26 1.28
N ASP A 164 14.45 8.82 2.35
CA ASP A 164 15.00 8.63 3.69
C ASP A 164 14.77 7.22 4.21
N VAL A 165 13.62 6.60 3.89
CA VAL A 165 13.34 5.18 4.18
C VAL A 165 14.32 4.28 3.43
N GLU A 166 14.54 4.51 2.15
CA GLU A 166 15.51 3.76 1.34
C GLU A 166 16.93 3.85 1.91
N THR A 167 17.33 5.05 2.31
CA THR A 167 18.64 5.29 2.92
C THR A 167 18.77 4.54 4.24
N PHE A 168 17.77 4.61 5.08
CA PHE A 168 17.75 3.89 6.36
C PHE A 168 17.83 2.38 6.18
N MET A 169 17.11 1.83 5.19
CA MET A 169 17.08 0.39 4.92
C MET A 169 18.43 -0.18 4.46
N LYS A 170 19.33 0.62 3.88
CA LYS A 170 20.67 0.17 3.50
C LYS A 170 21.50 -0.31 4.69
N GLU A 171 21.23 0.26 5.86
CA GLU A 171 21.93 -0.06 7.11
C GLU A 171 21.08 -0.90 8.08
N ASN A 172 19.75 -0.80 7.95
CA ASN A 172 18.80 -1.36 8.91
C ASN A 172 17.67 -2.11 8.18
N ASN A 173 18.00 -3.26 7.64
CA ASN A 173 17.06 -3.99 6.81
C ASN A 173 16.28 -5.11 7.54
N THR A 174 16.18 -5.08 8.86
CA THR A 174 15.56 -6.13 9.70
C THR A 174 14.18 -5.80 10.26
N ILE A 175 13.60 -4.65 9.86
CA ILE A 175 12.31 -4.20 10.39
C ILE A 175 11.23 -4.39 9.33
N TYR A 176 10.15 -5.05 9.71
CA TYR A 176 9.00 -5.22 8.83
C TYR A 176 8.36 -3.88 8.49
N TYR A 177 7.96 -3.68 7.23
CA TYR A 177 7.58 -2.35 6.70
C TYR A 177 6.38 -1.69 7.41
N GLU A 178 5.46 -2.48 7.95
CA GLU A 178 4.32 -1.97 8.75
C GLU A 178 4.73 -1.42 10.13
N PHE A 179 5.96 -1.75 10.58
CA PHE A 179 6.59 -1.09 11.72
C PHE A 179 7.58 -0.02 11.27
N LEU A 180 8.32 -0.26 10.17
CA LEU A 180 9.34 0.64 9.70
C LEU A 180 8.76 2.01 9.33
N LEU A 181 7.75 2.04 8.46
CA LEU A 181 7.20 3.29 7.95
C LEU A 181 6.65 4.19 9.06
N PRO A 182 5.69 3.74 9.91
CA PRO A 182 5.18 4.60 10.97
C PRO A 182 6.23 4.92 12.04
N SER A 183 7.09 3.96 12.42
CA SER A 183 8.14 4.22 13.42
C SER A 183 9.12 5.28 12.94
N MET A 184 9.57 5.19 11.70
CA MET A 184 10.45 6.18 11.12
C MET A 184 9.77 7.55 11.03
N ALA A 185 8.53 7.59 10.57
CA ALA A 185 7.80 8.84 10.42
C ALA A 185 7.62 9.58 11.75
N TYR A 186 7.16 8.89 12.79
CA TYR A 186 6.95 9.51 14.11
C TYR A 186 8.26 9.84 14.84
N ASN A 187 9.25 8.93 14.84
CA ASN A 187 10.51 9.19 15.56
C ASN A 187 11.39 10.26 14.91
N ARG A 188 11.23 10.51 13.61
CA ARG A 188 11.99 11.55 12.89
C ARG A 188 11.23 12.85 12.69
N GLY A 189 10.02 12.96 13.24
CA GLY A 189 9.23 14.21 13.26
C GLY A 189 8.67 14.61 11.89
N TYR A 190 8.37 13.66 11.02
CA TYR A 190 7.62 13.92 9.79
C TYR A 190 6.20 14.37 10.08
N TYR A 191 5.58 15.09 9.15
CA TYR A 191 4.19 15.48 9.27
C TYR A 191 3.28 14.30 8.91
N VAL A 192 2.79 13.63 9.96
CA VAL A 192 1.99 12.39 9.85
C VAL A 192 0.51 12.66 10.08
N ARG A 193 -0.37 12.01 9.32
CA ARG A 193 -1.82 12.00 9.53
C ARG A 193 -2.33 10.56 9.41
N GLN A 194 -3.57 10.36 9.84
CA GLN A 194 -4.29 9.08 9.68
C GLN A 194 -5.45 9.30 8.71
N PHE A 195 -5.77 8.30 7.88
CA PHE A 195 -6.90 8.39 6.94
C PHE A 195 -8.23 8.61 7.65
N GLU A 196 -8.38 8.09 8.87
CA GLU A 196 -9.55 8.25 9.73
C GLU A 196 -9.79 9.73 10.10
N ASN A 197 -8.75 10.55 10.16
CA ASN A 197 -8.89 12.00 10.37
C ASN A 197 -9.63 12.70 9.22
N PHE A 198 -9.77 12.03 8.08
CA PHE A 198 -10.48 12.53 6.91
C PHE A 198 -11.86 11.90 6.71
N GLY A 199 -12.32 11.09 7.68
CA GLY A 199 -13.63 10.44 7.66
C GLY A 199 -13.68 9.08 6.95
N TYR A 200 -12.52 8.48 6.65
CA TYR A 200 -12.46 7.12 6.09
C TYR A 200 -12.46 6.06 7.19
N ARG A 201 -13.03 4.91 6.90
CA ARG A 201 -13.13 3.76 7.80
C ARG A 201 -12.39 2.57 7.22
N PHE A 202 -11.97 1.65 8.08
CA PHE A 202 -11.16 0.51 7.69
C PHE A 202 -11.65 -0.78 8.34
N GLN A 203 -11.89 -1.78 7.50
CA GLN A 203 -12.13 -3.17 7.85
C GLN A 203 -10.97 -3.99 7.26
N VAL A 204 -9.80 -3.86 7.87
CA VAL A 204 -8.54 -4.41 7.33
C VAL A 204 -7.86 -5.33 8.33
N SER A 205 -7.23 -6.39 7.84
CA SER A 205 -6.46 -7.34 8.64
C SER A 205 -5.65 -8.28 7.74
N TRP A 206 -4.88 -9.16 8.35
CA TRP A 206 -4.30 -10.35 7.72
C TRP A 206 -5.22 -11.59 7.85
N GLY A 207 -6.46 -11.40 8.22
CA GLY A 207 -7.40 -12.49 8.43
C GLY A 207 -7.82 -13.21 7.14
N PRO A 208 -8.61 -14.29 7.28
CA PRO A 208 -9.11 -15.04 6.13
C PRO A 208 -9.93 -14.15 5.19
N PRO A 209 -9.66 -14.17 3.87
CA PRO A 209 -10.38 -13.31 2.90
C PRO A 209 -11.90 -13.43 2.99
N GLU A 210 -12.43 -14.62 3.21
CA GLU A 210 -13.87 -14.90 3.27
C GLU A 210 -14.60 -14.07 4.35
N VAL A 211 -13.89 -13.72 5.42
CA VAL A 211 -14.46 -12.89 6.50
C VAL A 211 -14.66 -11.46 6.02
N TYR A 212 -13.67 -10.89 5.30
CA TYR A 212 -13.71 -9.53 4.82
C TYR A 212 -14.56 -9.37 3.57
N GLU A 213 -14.56 -10.36 2.68
CA GLU A 213 -15.48 -10.45 1.55
C GLU A 213 -16.95 -10.48 2.02
N ARG A 214 -17.25 -11.26 3.05
CA ARG A 214 -18.58 -11.28 3.65
C ARG A 214 -18.95 -9.93 4.28
N LYS A 215 -18.03 -9.31 5.05
CA LYS A 215 -18.25 -7.97 5.61
C LYS A 215 -18.52 -6.95 4.50
N TYR A 216 -17.73 -6.97 3.44
CA TYR A 216 -17.91 -6.09 2.29
C TYR A 216 -19.29 -6.27 1.64
N LEU A 217 -19.77 -7.51 1.49
CA LEU A 217 -21.05 -7.79 0.87
C LEU A 217 -22.26 -7.42 1.76
N GLU A 218 -22.18 -7.73 3.06
CA GLU A 218 -23.28 -7.62 4.01
C GLU A 218 -23.39 -6.23 4.65
N GLN A 219 -22.24 -5.60 4.98
CA GLN A 219 -22.24 -4.35 5.71
C GLN A 219 -22.11 -3.15 4.78
N ARG A 220 -21.22 -3.24 3.80
CA ARG A 220 -20.94 -2.20 2.78
C ARG A 220 -21.12 -0.77 3.30
N GLU A 221 -20.49 -0.47 4.43
CA GLU A 221 -20.51 0.85 5.05
C GLU A 221 -19.91 1.89 4.10
N GLU A 222 -20.49 3.08 4.05
CA GLU A 222 -20.01 4.17 3.21
C GLU A 222 -18.60 4.62 3.63
N ASN A 223 -17.77 5.03 2.65
CA ASN A 223 -16.40 5.50 2.85
C ASN A 223 -15.51 4.52 3.62
N THR A 224 -15.70 3.22 3.40
CA THR A 224 -14.99 2.16 4.11
C THR A 224 -14.11 1.35 3.17
N PHE A 225 -12.87 1.11 3.59
CA PHE A 225 -11.93 0.21 2.95
C PHE A 225 -12.00 -1.17 3.57
N TYR A 226 -12.03 -2.20 2.72
CA TYR A 226 -12.07 -3.62 3.09
C TYR A 226 -10.83 -4.34 2.55
N HIS A 227 -10.17 -5.12 3.40
CA HIS A 227 -9.01 -5.94 3.04
C HIS A 227 -8.87 -7.15 3.97
N PRO A 228 -8.58 -8.33 3.42
CA PRO A 228 -8.42 -8.64 1.99
C PRO A 228 -9.75 -9.02 1.31
N VAL A 229 -9.97 -8.53 0.09
CA VAL A 229 -11.06 -8.93 -0.81
C VAL A 229 -10.43 -9.55 -2.08
N LYS A 230 -10.24 -10.86 -2.06
CA LYS A 230 -9.52 -11.57 -3.13
C LYS A 230 -10.39 -11.96 -4.32
N ASN A 231 -11.69 -12.11 -4.11
CA ASN A 231 -12.61 -12.40 -5.20
C ASN A 231 -13.04 -11.12 -5.92
N SER A 232 -12.33 -10.78 -6.99
CA SER A 232 -12.59 -9.56 -7.77
C SER A 232 -14.00 -9.51 -8.38
N SER A 233 -14.68 -10.65 -8.54
CA SER A 233 -16.06 -10.68 -9.05
C SER A 233 -17.09 -10.10 -8.09
N LEU A 234 -16.73 -9.95 -6.81
CA LEU A 234 -17.58 -9.32 -5.79
C LEU A 234 -17.54 -7.80 -5.85
N ILE A 235 -16.51 -7.22 -6.47
CA ILE A 235 -16.31 -5.76 -6.49
C ILE A 235 -17.42 -5.11 -7.31
N LYS A 236 -18.17 -4.21 -6.67
CA LYS A 236 -19.21 -3.42 -7.30
C LYS A 236 -18.68 -2.03 -7.54
N TYR A 237 -18.66 -1.63 -8.80
CA TYR A 237 -18.37 -0.27 -9.23
C TYR A 237 -19.57 0.65 -8.89
N GLN A 238 -19.29 1.85 -8.42
CA GLN A 238 -20.32 2.87 -8.19
C GLN A 238 -20.35 3.84 -9.34
#